data_7f6523c628c3128ab04b9a303b5f3f08
#
_entry.id   7f6523c628c3128ab04b9a303b5f3f08
#
_cell.length_a   1.000
_cell.length_b   1.000
_cell.length_c   1.000
_cell.angle_alpha   90.00
_cell.angle_beta   90.00
_cell.angle_gamma   90.00
#
_symmetry.space_group_name_H-M   'P 1'
#
loop_
_entity.id
_entity.type
_entity.pdbx_description
1 polymer ?
#
loop_
_entity_poly.entity_id
_entity_poly.type
_entity_poly.pdbx_seq_one_letter_code
_entity_poly.pdbx_strand_id
1 'polypeptide(L)'
;LATNFIDGGIIGLNPVKEAGLTRLYVSGIETTLVRQLNGRGMVVRDLGPEIGRASAMKMVYASSTKGAFSLFAAVAVMAELTGLRDELFQELSESQPNTLATIKRMVPRIPLDANRWIFEMAEIASTYESFGITSNFHKGAGDIMHLANHTPLAARTRETTGDNLALSDVLQQYIDAMGLIERQNKKTTKTKK
;
A
#
# COMPACT_ATOMS: atom_id res chain seq x y z
N LEU A 1 -4.32 10.70 38.29
CA LEU A 1 -3.39 9.67 37.82
C LEU A 1 -2.77 10.18 36.53
N ALA A 2 -1.43 10.36 36.51
CA ALA A 2 -0.70 10.66 35.27
C ALA A 2 -0.78 9.43 34.39
N THR A 3 -1.38 9.57 33.20
CA THR A 3 -1.49 8.49 32.22
C THR A 3 -0.26 8.56 31.31
N ASN A 4 0.56 7.50 31.27
CA ASN A 4 1.63 7.39 30.30
C ASN A 4 1.04 7.06 28.94
N PHE A 5 1.29 7.94 27.98
CA PHE A 5 0.91 7.71 26.58
C PHE A 5 2.12 7.18 25.79
N ILE A 6 1.89 6.11 25.04
CA ILE A 6 2.89 5.53 24.14
C ILE A 6 2.29 5.52 22.74
N ASP A 7 2.99 6.16 21.82
CA ASP A 7 2.68 6.07 20.39
C ASP A 7 3.29 4.79 19.81
N GLY A 8 2.55 4.10 18.95
CA GLY A 8 2.98 2.82 18.38
C GLY A 8 2.66 2.65 16.89
N GLY A 9 3.63 2.16 16.14
CA GLY A 9 3.50 1.83 14.72
C GLY A 9 3.95 0.41 14.42
N ILE A 10 3.06 -0.42 13.86
CA ILE A 10 3.38 -1.79 13.45
C ILE A 10 3.78 -1.81 11.98
N ILE A 11 4.93 -2.42 11.68
CA ILE A 11 5.43 -2.67 10.33
C ILE A 11 5.78 -4.15 10.19
N GLY A 12 5.28 -4.80 9.15
CA GLY A 12 5.53 -6.21 8.85
C GLY A 12 4.28 -7.06 8.87
N LEU A 13 4.47 -8.36 8.92
CA LEU A 13 3.41 -9.37 8.85
C LEU A 13 2.83 -9.68 10.24
N ASN A 14 1.74 -10.44 10.27
CA ASN A 14 1.13 -10.89 11.52
C ASN A 14 2.14 -11.74 12.32
N PRO A 15 2.49 -11.38 13.57
CA PRO A 15 3.48 -12.09 14.37
C PRO A 15 3.12 -13.54 14.68
N VAL A 16 1.84 -13.90 14.62
CA VAL A 16 1.38 -15.29 14.81
C VAL A 16 1.74 -16.16 13.60
N LYS A 17 1.79 -15.58 12.40
CA LYS A 17 2.08 -16.32 11.16
C LYS A 17 3.59 -16.41 10.88
N GLU A 18 4.34 -15.34 11.19
CA GLU A 18 5.77 -15.25 10.90
C GLU A 18 6.50 -14.55 12.06
N ALA A 19 7.00 -15.36 13.00
CA ALA A 19 7.73 -14.86 14.16
C ALA A 19 8.99 -14.07 13.75
N GLY A 20 9.19 -12.89 14.37
CA GLY A 20 10.38 -12.05 14.18
C GLY A 20 10.35 -11.10 12.98
N LEU A 21 9.40 -11.21 12.07
CA LEU A 21 9.26 -10.29 10.93
C LEU A 21 8.38 -9.06 11.24
N THR A 22 7.65 -9.09 12.35
CA THR A 22 6.86 -7.94 12.81
C THR A 22 7.74 -7.01 13.64
N ARG A 23 7.75 -5.75 13.29
CA ARG A 23 8.42 -4.68 14.04
C ARG A 23 7.38 -3.75 14.62
N LEU A 24 7.44 -3.57 15.94
CA LEU A 24 6.68 -2.58 16.68
C LEU A 24 7.62 -1.40 16.98
N TYR A 25 7.42 -0.30 16.29
CA TYR A 25 8.04 0.97 16.63
C TYR A 25 7.24 1.63 17.72
N VAL A 26 7.91 2.19 18.74
CA VAL A 26 7.27 2.89 19.84
C VAL A 26 7.96 4.21 20.10
N SER A 27 7.21 5.20 20.58
CA SER A 27 7.75 6.46 21.08
C SER A 27 6.94 6.97 22.25
N GLY A 28 7.62 7.64 23.21
CA GLY A 28 7.01 8.11 24.44
C GLY A 28 8.02 8.17 25.59
N ILE A 29 7.69 8.88 26.65
CA ILE A 29 8.59 9.10 27.78
C ILE A 29 8.89 7.78 28.51
N GLU A 30 7.92 6.89 28.64
CA GLU A 30 8.06 5.64 29.37
C GLU A 30 7.57 4.45 28.49
N THR A 31 8.52 3.77 27.87
CA THR A 31 8.25 2.63 26.94
C THR A 31 8.64 1.27 27.53
N THR A 32 9.13 1.23 28.77
CA THR A 32 9.73 0.02 29.40
C THR A 32 8.81 -1.19 29.35
N LEU A 33 7.50 -1.02 29.63
CA LEU A 33 6.56 -2.13 29.61
C LEU A 33 6.35 -2.70 28.20
N VAL A 34 6.23 -1.83 27.16
CA VAL A 34 6.04 -2.27 25.79
C VAL A 34 7.30 -2.94 25.24
N ARG A 35 8.47 -2.50 25.66
CA ARG A 35 9.75 -3.13 25.29
C ARG A 35 9.88 -4.58 25.76
N GLN A 36 9.13 -5.01 26.77
CA GLN A 36 9.09 -6.43 27.21
C GLN A 36 8.45 -7.35 26.17
N LEU A 37 7.74 -6.82 25.16
CA LEU A 37 7.24 -7.57 24.03
C LEU A 37 8.34 -7.96 23.02
N ASN A 38 9.54 -7.40 23.17
CA ASN A 38 10.66 -7.73 22.30
C ASN A 38 11.03 -9.22 22.42
N GLY A 39 11.17 -9.90 21.30
CA GLY A 39 11.43 -11.35 21.25
C GLY A 39 10.20 -12.24 21.47
N ARG A 40 9.02 -11.67 21.74
CA ARG A 40 7.75 -12.40 21.89
C ARG A 40 6.95 -12.38 20.57
N GLY A 41 7.55 -12.89 19.50
CA GLY A 41 6.96 -12.88 18.16
C GLY A 41 7.15 -11.57 17.38
N MET A 42 7.73 -10.53 18.00
CA MET A 42 8.00 -9.24 17.35
C MET A 42 9.32 -8.64 17.82
N VAL A 43 9.84 -7.71 17.01
CA VAL A 43 11.00 -6.87 17.36
C VAL A 43 10.47 -5.48 17.74
N VAL A 44 10.75 -5.04 18.98
CA VAL A 44 10.39 -3.68 19.44
C VAL A 44 11.55 -2.73 19.18
N ARG A 45 11.25 -1.58 18.59
CA ARG A 45 12.19 -0.50 18.28
C ARG A 45 11.71 0.79 18.91
N ASP A 46 12.45 1.28 19.90
CA ASP A 46 12.19 2.53 20.57
C ASP A 46 12.77 3.71 19.77
N LEU A 47 11.94 4.70 19.45
CA LEU A 47 12.30 5.91 18.71
C LEU A 47 12.48 7.15 19.62
N GLY A 48 12.50 6.95 20.94
CA GLY A 48 12.73 8.02 21.91
C GLY A 48 11.45 8.65 22.45
N PRO A 49 11.59 9.72 23.25
CA PRO A 49 10.50 10.21 24.11
C PRO A 49 9.43 11.02 23.38
N GLU A 50 9.68 11.45 22.15
CA GLU A 50 8.76 12.31 21.39
C GLU A 50 7.59 11.52 20.84
N ILE A 51 6.38 11.87 21.27
CA ILE A 51 5.13 11.28 20.79
C ILE A 51 4.92 11.59 19.30
N GLY A 52 4.42 10.61 18.53
CA GLY A 52 4.17 10.74 17.10
C GLY A 52 5.28 10.18 16.20
N ARG A 53 6.49 9.93 16.74
CA ARG A 53 7.61 9.40 15.94
C ARG A 53 7.35 7.99 15.41
N ALA A 54 6.70 7.14 16.20
CA ALA A 54 6.38 5.78 15.78
C ALA A 54 5.30 5.77 14.68
N SER A 55 4.28 6.60 14.83
CA SER A 55 3.25 6.82 13.82
C SER A 55 3.85 7.41 12.53
N ALA A 56 4.71 8.42 12.63
CA ALA A 56 5.40 9.00 11.48
C ALA A 56 6.27 7.97 10.75
N MET A 57 7.01 7.13 11.47
CA MET A 57 7.81 6.05 10.89
C MET A 57 6.93 5.07 10.08
N LYS A 58 5.76 4.72 10.62
CA LYS A 58 4.79 3.87 9.90
C LYS A 58 4.31 4.54 8.61
N MET A 59 3.99 5.85 8.65
CA MET A 59 3.52 6.60 7.47
C MET A 59 4.60 6.69 6.40
N VAL A 60 5.83 7.06 6.76
CA VAL A 60 6.96 7.14 5.82
C VAL A 60 7.27 5.78 5.20
N TYR A 61 7.29 4.71 6.00
CA TYR A 61 7.50 3.36 5.48
C TYR A 61 6.36 2.91 4.54
N ALA A 62 5.11 3.15 4.90
CA ALA A 62 3.96 2.81 4.07
C ALA A 62 3.96 3.61 2.75
N SER A 63 4.37 4.86 2.78
CA SER A 63 4.60 5.69 1.60
C SER A 63 5.60 5.03 0.63
N SER A 64 6.75 4.59 1.13
CA SER A 64 7.81 3.97 0.31
C SER A 64 7.43 2.60 -0.25
N THR A 65 6.45 1.91 0.33
CA THR A 65 5.99 0.60 -0.12
C THR A 65 4.70 0.70 -0.94
N LYS A 66 3.58 0.99 -0.30
CA LYS A 66 2.25 1.03 -0.97
C LYS A 66 2.15 2.15 -1.99
N GLY A 67 2.76 3.33 -1.73
CA GLY A 67 2.88 4.40 -2.72
C GLY A 67 3.64 3.95 -3.97
N ALA A 68 4.79 3.27 -3.78
CA ALA A 68 5.54 2.71 -4.90
C ALA A 68 4.76 1.61 -5.64
N PHE A 69 4.04 0.74 -4.92
CA PHE A 69 3.23 -0.31 -5.55
C PHE A 69 2.10 0.28 -6.42
N SER A 70 1.49 1.39 -5.98
CA SER A 70 0.50 2.11 -6.79
C SER A 70 1.11 2.67 -8.07
N LEU A 71 2.29 3.28 -7.99
CA LEU A 71 3.02 3.76 -9.17
C LEU A 71 3.33 2.60 -10.11
N PHE A 72 3.81 1.47 -9.60
CA PHE A 72 4.11 0.28 -10.41
C PHE A 72 2.85 -0.29 -11.08
N ALA A 73 1.70 -0.27 -10.41
CA ALA A 73 0.43 -0.67 -11.03
C ALA A 73 0.05 0.29 -12.16
N ALA A 74 0.13 1.60 -11.94
CA ALA A 74 -0.14 2.59 -12.98
C ALA A 74 0.77 2.43 -14.20
N VAL A 75 2.08 2.20 -13.99
CA VAL A 75 3.06 1.94 -15.05
C VAL A 75 2.71 0.68 -15.83
N ALA A 76 2.40 -0.43 -15.14
CA ALA A 76 2.06 -1.69 -15.77
C ALA A 76 0.75 -1.62 -16.58
N VAL A 77 -0.28 -0.95 -16.04
CA VAL A 77 -1.56 -0.71 -16.74
C VAL A 77 -1.33 0.17 -17.98
N MET A 78 -0.53 1.24 -17.86
CA MET A 78 -0.22 2.12 -19.01
C MET A 78 0.54 1.35 -20.10
N ALA A 79 1.50 0.51 -19.73
CA ALA A 79 2.25 -0.31 -20.68
C ALA A 79 1.34 -1.31 -21.41
N GLU A 80 0.37 -1.91 -20.72
CA GLU A 80 -0.64 -2.78 -21.34
C GLU A 80 -1.53 -2.00 -22.32
N LEU A 81 -2.03 -0.82 -21.91
CA LEU A 81 -2.89 0.04 -22.75
C LEU A 81 -2.19 0.57 -24.00
N THR A 82 -0.88 0.76 -23.95
CA THR A 82 -0.08 1.23 -25.09
C THR A 82 0.50 0.10 -25.93
N GLY A 83 0.31 -1.16 -25.52
CA GLY A 83 0.88 -2.33 -26.18
C GLY A 83 2.41 -2.45 -26.04
N LEU A 84 3.00 -1.80 -25.02
CA LEU A 84 4.45 -1.75 -24.79
C LEU A 84 4.88 -2.57 -23.54
N ARG A 85 4.02 -3.47 -23.06
CA ARG A 85 4.34 -4.23 -21.84
C ARG A 85 5.59 -5.09 -22.00
N ASP A 86 5.72 -5.79 -23.11
CA ASP A 86 6.81 -6.74 -23.30
C ASP A 86 8.14 -6.00 -23.48
N GLU A 87 8.16 -4.88 -24.20
CA GLU A 87 9.32 -4.01 -24.36
C GLU A 87 9.73 -3.39 -23.02
N LEU A 88 8.77 -2.88 -22.25
CA LEU A 88 9.05 -2.33 -20.92
C LEU A 88 9.64 -3.40 -20.00
N PHE A 89 9.10 -4.61 -20.01
CA PHE A 89 9.57 -5.68 -19.13
C PHE A 89 10.94 -6.20 -19.55
N GLN A 90 11.25 -6.22 -20.85
CA GLN A 90 12.59 -6.49 -21.32
C GLN A 90 13.56 -5.40 -20.81
N GLU A 91 13.29 -4.12 -21.03
CA GLU A 91 14.11 -3.02 -20.55
C GLU A 91 14.31 -3.08 -19.03
N LEU A 92 13.24 -3.30 -18.26
CA LEU A 92 13.34 -3.42 -16.80
C LEU A 92 14.14 -4.66 -16.38
N SER A 93 14.12 -5.74 -17.15
CA SER A 93 14.91 -6.93 -16.82
C SER A 93 16.39 -6.69 -16.91
N GLU A 94 16.80 -5.79 -17.80
CA GLU A 94 18.21 -5.42 -18.04
C GLU A 94 18.66 -4.32 -17.10
N SER A 95 17.86 -3.25 -16.95
CA SER A 95 18.25 -2.03 -16.22
C SER A 95 17.83 -2.02 -14.76
N GLN A 96 16.69 -2.63 -14.40
CA GLN A 96 16.08 -2.58 -13.06
C GLN A 96 15.43 -3.92 -12.65
N PRO A 97 16.15 -5.03 -12.57
CA PRO A 97 15.57 -6.36 -12.35
C PRO A 97 14.77 -6.47 -11.04
N ASN A 98 15.19 -5.77 -9.97
CA ASN A 98 14.49 -5.74 -8.69
C ASN A 98 13.13 -5.02 -8.78
N THR A 99 13.05 -3.97 -9.58
CA THR A 99 11.79 -3.25 -9.86
C THR A 99 10.83 -4.16 -10.61
N LEU A 100 11.27 -4.84 -11.65
CA LEU A 100 10.46 -5.80 -12.39
C LEU A 100 9.96 -6.94 -11.50
N ALA A 101 10.84 -7.51 -10.67
CA ALA A 101 10.45 -8.55 -9.71
C ALA A 101 9.38 -8.04 -8.73
N THR A 102 9.47 -6.79 -8.29
CA THR A 102 8.49 -6.16 -7.41
C THR A 102 7.15 -5.95 -8.12
N ILE A 103 7.15 -5.47 -9.38
CA ILE A 103 5.95 -5.34 -10.20
C ILE A 103 5.24 -6.69 -10.32
N LYS A 104 5.95 -7.73 -10.78
CA LYS A 104 5.39 -9.08 -10.98
C LYS A 104 4.82 -9.68 -9.71
N ARG A 105 5.42 -9.39 -8.56
CA ARG A 105 5.00 -9.94 -7.25
C ARG A 105 3.87 -9.14 -6.61
N MET A 106 3.94 -7.81 -6.67
CA MET A 106 3.06 -6.95 -5.85
C MET A 106 1.84 -6.44 -6.59
N VAL A 107 1.95 -6.08 -7.87
CA VAL A 107 0.83 -5.53 -8.63
C VAL A 107 -0.38 -6.48 -8.65
N PRO A 108 -0.21 -7.80 -8.87
CA PRO A 108 -1.35 -8.72 -8.83
C PRO A 108 -2.05 -8.83 -7.47
N ARG A 109 -1.37 -8.48 -6.39
CA ARG A 109 -1.88 -8.61 -5.02
C ARG A 109 -2.55 -7.35 -4.48
N ILE A 110 -2.36 -6.20 -5.14
CA ILE A 110 -2.95 -4.92 -4.71
C ILE A 110 -4.46 -5.02 -4.52
N PRO A 111 -5.25 -5.61 -5.44
CA PRO A 111 -6.70 -5.68 -5.28
C PRO A 111 -7.16 -6.33 -3.97
N LEU A 112 -6.42 -7.32 -3.48
CA LEU A 112 -6.77 -8.06 -2.25
C LEU A 112 -6.71 -7.20 -0.98
N ASP A 113 -5.98 -6.09 -1.00
CA ASP A 113 -5.82 -5.16 0.11
C ASP A 113 -6.33 -3.75 -0.22
N ALA A 114 -6.78 -3.52 -1.44
CA ALA A 114 -7.07 -2.18 -1.97
C ALA A 114 -8.06 -1.40 -1.10
N ASN A 115 -9.14 -2.04 -0.63
CA ASN A 115 -10.14 -1.41 0.23
C ASN A 115 -9.51 -0.78 1.48
N ARG A 116 -8.59 -1.48 2.14
CA ARG A 116 -7.88 -0.98 3.33
C ARG A 116 -6.85 0.09 2.96
N TRP A 117 -6.12 -0.11 1.86
CA TRP A 117 -5.04 0.79 1.44
C TRP A 117 -5.52 2.14 0.93
N ILE A 118 -6.75 2.27 0.47
CA ILE A 118 -7.38 3.57 0.14
C ILE A 118 -7.30 4.52 1.34
N PHE A 119 -7.73 4.06 2.51
CA PHE A 119 -7.71 4.87 3.73
C PHE A 119 -6.27 5.18 4.19
N GLU A 120 -5.38 4.20 4.08
CA GLU A 120 -3.96 4.40 4.42
C GLU A 120 -3.30 5.44 3.50
N MET A 121 -3.63 5.48 2.20
CA MET A 121 -3.12 6.50 1.29
C MET A 121 -3.62 7.89 1.65
N ALA A 122 -4.86 8.03 2.08
CA ALA A 122 -5.40 9.30 2.56
C ALA A 122 -4.69 9.80 3.84
N GLU A 123 -4.41 8.90 4.79
CA GLU A 123 -3.65 9.24 6.00
C GLU A 123 -2.21 9.68 5.67
N ILE A 124 -1.54 8.98 4.75
CA ILE A 124 -0.20 9.35 4.30
C ILE A 124 -0.23 10.72 3.59
N ALA A 125 -1.20 10.94 2.70
CA ALA A 125 -1.36 12.22 2.01
C ALA A 125 -1.51 13.38 2.99
N SER A 126 -2.37 13.23 4.01
CA SER A 126 -2.57 14.21 5.07
C SER A 126 -1.29 14.44 5.89
N THR A 127 -0.55 13.37 6.20
CA THR A 127 0.73 13.47 6.92
C THR A 127 1.73 14.30 6.13
N TYR A 128 1.92 14.02 4.83
CA TYR A 128 2.85 14.78 3.99
C TYR A 128 2.46 16.25 3.87
N GLU A 129 1.17 16.51 3.73
CA GLU A 129 0.63 17.88 3.66
C GLU A 129 0.89 18.67 4.94
N SER A 130 0.79 18.03 6.12
CA SER A 130 1.07 18.69 7.41
C SER A 130 2.54 19.09 7.58
N PHE A 131 3.45 18.47 6.83
CA PHE A 131 4.88 18.85 6.78
C PHE A 131 5.24 19.72 5.58
N GLY A 132 4.27 20.23 4.81
CA GLY A 132 4.52 21.09 3.65
C GLY A 132 5.03 20.34 2.40
N ILE A 133 4.99 19.01 2.39
CA ILE A 133 5.33 18.19 1.22
C ILE A 133 4.07 17.92 0.43
N THR A 134 4.17 17.93 -0.92
CA THR A 134 3.01 17.66 -1.77
C THR A 134 2.34 16.33 -1.41
N SER A 135 1.02 16.37 -1.21
CA SER A 135 0.18 15.19 -0.98
C SER A 135 -0.26 14.48 -2.27
N ASN A 136 0.01 15.08 -3.44
CA ASN A 136 -0.54 14.62 -4.72
C ASN A 136 -0.06 13.22 -5.13
N PHE A 137 1.18 12.83 -4.79
CA PHE A 137 1.65 11.46 -5.03
C PHE A 137 0.77 10.41 -4.33
N HIS A 138 0.37 10.69 -3.09
CA HIS A 138 -0.41 9.73 -2.31
C HIS A 138 -1.91 9.84 -2.59
N LYS A 139 -2.41 11.01 -2.99
CA LYS A 139 -3.77 11.16 -3.54
C LYS A 139 -3.90 10.35 -4.84
N GLY A 140 -2.96 10.49 -5.79
CA GLY A 140 -2.92 9.67 -7.00
C GLY A 140 -2.72 8.17 -6.71
N ALA A 141 -1.91 7.82 -5.70
CA ALA A 141 -1.81 6.43 -5.24
C ALA A 141 -3.15 5.91 -4.72
N GLY A 142 -3.91 6.73 -3.99
CA GLY A 142 -5.28 6.42 -3.56
C GLY A 142 -6.22 6.15 -4.72
N ASP A 143 -6.14 6.93 -5.80
CA ASP A 143 -6.94 6.73 -7.01
C ASP A 143 -6.65 5.36 -7.67
N ILE A 144 -5.38 4.94 -7.70
CA ILE A 144 -5.00 3.60 -8.18
C ILE A 144 -5.55 2.51 -7.25
N MET A 145 -5.56 2.72 -5.93
CA MET A 145 -6.19 1.77 -5.00
C MET A 145 -7.70 1.72 -5.19
N HIS A 146 -8.36 2.84 -5.45
CA HIS A 146 -9.78 2.87 -5.83
C HIS A 146 -10.05 2.07 -7.10
N LEU A 147 -9.24 2.24 -8.15
CA LEU A 147 -9.32 1.44 -9.37
C LEU A 147 -9.18 -0.05 -9.07
N ALA A 148 -8.15 -0.44 -8.29
CA ALA A 148 -7.92 -1.82 -7.88
C ALA A 148 -9.13 -2.41 -7.12
N ASN A 149 -9.78 -1.61 -6.28
CA ASN A 149 -10.95 -2.01 -5.51
C ASN A 149 -12.22 -2.27 -6.35
N HIS A 150 -12.23 -1.81 -7.60
CA HIS A 150 -13.31 -2.09 -8.56
C HIS A 150 -13.07 -3.37 -9.38
N THR A 151 -11.96 -4.07 -9.17
CA THR A 151 -11.70 -5.36 -9.83
C THR A 151 -12.44 -6.50 -9.12
N PRO A 152 -12.77 -7.60 -9.81
CA PRO A 152 -13.35 -8.80 -9.19
C PRO A 152 -12.48 -9.40 -8.09
N LEU A 153 -11.16 -9.24 -8.18
CA LEU A 153 -10.21 -9.72 -7.16
C LEU A 153 -10.37 -9.02 -5.81
N ALA A 154 -10.86 -7.80 -5.76
CA ALA A 154 -11.07 -7.07 -4.52
C ALA A 154 -12.11 -7.72 -3.58
N ALA A 155 -12.97 -8.58 -4.11
CA ALA A 155 -13.91 -9.37 -3.33
C ALA A 155 -13.28 -10.62 -2.67
N ARG A 156 -11.99 -10.91 -2.96
CA ARG A 156 -11.27 -12.06 -2.41
C ARG A 156 -10.32 -11.66 -1.29
N THR A 157 -9.84 -12.64 -0.55
CA THR A 157 -8.79 -12.46 0.47
C THR A 157 -7.50 -13.15 0.04
N ARG A 158 -6.39 -12.84 0.70
CA ARG A 158 -5.10 -13.50 0.46
C ARG A 158 -5.17 -15.00 0.73
N GLU A 159 -5.95 -15.41 1.74
CA GLU A 159 -6.13 -16.80 2.12
C GLU A 159 -6.92 -17.60 1.07
N THR A 160 -7.89 -16.97 0.40
CA THR A 160 -8.75 -17.64 -0.59
C THR A 160 -8.21 -17.60 -2.01
N THR A 161 -7.19 -16.77 -2.29
CA THR A 161 -6.73 -16.53 -3.66
C THR A 161 -5.49 -17.35 -4.03
N GLY A 162 -4.70 -17.78 -3.04
CA GLY A 162 -3.41 -18.44 -3.28
C GLY A 162 -2.35 -17.48 -3.88
N ASP A 163 -1.21 -18.05 -4.28
CA ASP A 163 -0.06 -17.26 -4.74
C ASP A 163 0.02 -17.08 -6.26
N ASN A 164 -0.78 -17.80 -7.04
CA ASN A 164 -0.69 -17.87 -8.50
C ASN A 164 -1.65 -16.88 -9.20
N LEU A 165 -1.43 -15.57 -9.00
CA LEU A 165 -2.10 -14.53 -9.77
C LEU A 165 -1.25 -14.17 -10.98
N ALA A 166 -1.71 -14.50 -12.19
CA ALA A 166 -1.05 -14.05 -13.41
C ALA A 166 -1.20 -12.54 -13.56
N LEU A 167 -0.07 -11.84 -13.74
CA LEU A 167 -0.07 -10.37 -13.86
C LEU A 167 -0.93 -9.91 -15.04
N SER A 168 -0.89 -10.59 -16.20
CA SER A 168 -1.72 -10.30 -17.38
C SER A 168 -3.21 -10.26 -17.06
N ASP A 169 -3.69 -11.27 -16.33
CA ASP A 169 -5.12 -11.39 -16.00
C ASP A 169 -5.56 -10.27 -15.06
N VAL A 170 -4.66 -9.87 -14.17
CA VAL A 170 -4.94 -8.77 -13.24
C VAL A 170 -4.90 -7.42 -13.94
N LEU A 171 -3.96 -7.20 -14.87
CA LEU A 171 -3.92 -5.98 -15.68
C LEU A 171 -5.18 -5.84 -16.55
N GLN A 172 -5.67 -6.93 -17.12
CA GLN A 172 -6.95 -6.90 -17.84
C GLN A 172 -8.12 -6.49 -16.92
N GLN A 173 -8.17 -7.00 -15.68
CA GLN A 173 -9.19 -6.58 -14.71
C GLN A 173 -9.11 -5.09 -14.36
N TYR A 174 -7.92 -4.50 -14.28
CA TYR A 174 -7.76 -3.06 -14.10
C TYR A 174 -8.34 -2.26 -15.29
N ILE A 175 -8.05 -2.70 -16.51
CA ILE A 175 -8.56 -2.06 -17.74
C ILE A 175 -10.08 -2.16 -17.80
N ASP A 176 -10.66 -3.31 -17.49
CA ASP A 176 -12.10 -3.51 -17.47
C ASP A 176 -12.77 -2.63 -16.41
N ALA A 177 -12.15 -2.48 -15.22
CA ALA A 177 -12.62 -1.61 -14.14
C ALA A 177 -12.62 -0.12 -14.56
N MET A 178 -11.61 0.34 -15.31
CA MET A 178 -11.59 1.71 -15.87
C MET A 178 -12.82 1.98 -16.75
N GLY A 179 -13.16 1.06 -17.62
CA GLY A 179 -14.33 1.16 -18.48
C GLY A 179 -15.67 1.17 -17.71
N LEU A 180 -15.75 0.50 -16.57
CA LEU A 180 -16.92 0.53 -15.69
C LEU A 180 -17.07 1.88 -14.98
N ILE A 181 -16.00 2.43 -14.44
CA ILE A 181 -15.97 3.73 -13.77
C ILE A 181 -16.39 4.85 -14.73
N GLU A 182 -15.86 4.87 -15.96
CA GLU A 182 -16.27 5.83 -16.97
C GLU A 182 -17.76 5.80 -17.28
N ARG A 183 -18.34 4.59 -17.41
CA ARG A 183 -19.78 4.43 -17.67
C ARG A 183 -20.64 4.92 -16.50
N GLN A 184 -20.22 4.69 -15.27
CA GLN A 184 -20.90 5.18 -14.07
C GLN A 184 -20.87 6.71 -14.00
N ASN A 185 -19.72 7.34 -14.25
CA ASN A 185 -19.57 8.79 -14.26
C ASN A 185 -20.45 9.47 -15.33
N LYS A 186 -20.51 8.90 -16.55
CA LYS A 186 -21.38 9.39 -17.63
C LYS A 186 -22.88 9.31 -17.29
N LYS A 187 -23.31 8.26 -16.56
CA LYS A 187 -24.71 8.13 -16.09
C LYS A 187 -25.05 9.18 -15.04
N THR A 188 -24.18 9.38 -14.05
CA THR A 188 -24.38 10.36 -12.96
C THR A 188 -24.45 11.79 -13.48
N THR A 189 -23.68 12.12 -14.51
CA THR A 189 -23.70 13.47 -15.13
C THR A 189 -24.98 13.71 -15.95
N LYS A 190 -25.57 12.67 -16.54
CA LYS A 190 -26.86 12.79 -17.27
C LYS A 190 -28.06 12.93 -16.36
N THR A 191 -28.02 12.43 -15.13
CA THR A 191 -29.13 12.49 -14.17
C THR A 191 -29.18 13.84 -13.42
N LYS A 192 -28.10 14.65 -13.49
CA LYS A 192 -28.00 15.97 -12.86
C LYS A 192 -28.33 17.14 -13.81
N LYS A 193 -28.71 16.86 -15.05
CA LYS A 193 -29.25 17.82 -16.04
C LYS A 193 -30.73 17.60 -16.21
#